data_a79e6f233d8f9990d1bbab6ad419a916
#
_entry.id   a79e6f233d8f9990d1bbab6ad419a916
#
_cell.length_a   1.000
_cell.length_b   1.000
_cell.length_c   1.000
_cell.angle_alpha   90.00
_cell.angle_beta   90.00
_cell.angle_gamma   90.00
#
_symmetry.space_group_name_H-M   'P 1'
#
loop_
_entity.id
_entity.type
_entity.pdbx_description
1 polymer ?
#
loop_
_entity_poly.entity_id
_entity_poly.type
_entity_poly.pdbx_seq_one_letter_code
_entity_poly.pdbx_strand_id
1 'polypeptide(L)'
;MAAPALPPAARRQLVVERLALDGFVSVADLSAELGVTDVTLRADLDALARAGVLRRVHGGALPAVGSVREASVETTAELDAERKKRIGRQAAALVADGDSILLDVGSTTLAVAHALVARGDLTDVVVITNGLSIALALEPAIPRLTVVLTGGTLRPLQHSLVNPLVSDALAGVHVDLAIIGCTGIDDDGRVTNVNLPEAEVKRQMIAASSRRVLVADASKIGRRHLGLVGELSAFETWVVAGEADARAGELAAAAGTRLVDASGA
;
A
#
# COMPACT_ATOMS: atom_id res chain seq x y z
N MET A 1 -16.92 31.10 13.11
CA MET A 1 -15.88 31.60 12.19
C MET A 1 -15.62 30.50 11.17
N ALA A 2 -15.86 30.76 9.88
CA ALA A 2 -15.52 29.81 8.84
C ALA A 2 -13.99 29.68 8.75
N ALA A 3 -13.47 28.47 8.66
CA ALA A 3 -12.04 28.22 8.45
C ALA A 3 -11.61 28.94 7.14
N PRO A 4 -10.39 29.49 7.07
CA PRO A 4 -9.92 30.17 5.88
C PRO A 4 -9.90 29.17 4.70
N ALA A 5 -10.45 29.58 3.57
CA ALA A 5 -10.48 28.76 2.37
C ALA A 5 -9.05 28.39 1.92
N LEU A 6 -8.80 27.13 1.62
CA LEU A 6 -7.50 26.64 1.15
C LEU A 6 -7.04 27.41 -0.11
N PRO A 7 -5.77 27.82 -0.19
CA PRO A 7 -5.21 28.42 -1.40
C PRO A 7 -5.38 27.50 -2.61
N PRO A 8 -5.57 28.04 -3.84
CA PRO A 8 -5.79 27.22 -5.04
C PRO A 8 -4.72 26.16 -5.28
N ALA A 9 -3.46 26.45 -5.00
CA ALA A 9 -2.37 25.49 -5.16
C ALA A 9 -2.50 24.32 -4.19
N ALA A 10 -2.73 24.58 -2.90
CA ALA A 10 -2.92 23.53 -1.89
C ALA A 10 -4.18 22.71 -2.16
N ARG A 11 -5.27 23.36 -2.59
CA ARG A 11 -6.51 22.67 -2.95
C ARG A 11 -6.34 21.75 -4.16
N ARG A 12 -5.63 22.19 -5.21
CA ARG A 12 -5.29 21.34 -6.38
C ARG A 12 -4.40 20.19 -6.01
N GLN A 13 -3.47 20.37 -5.07
CA GLN A 13 -2.65 19.30 -4.56
C GLN A 13 -3.50 18.21 -3.88
N LEU A 14 -4.44 18.58 -3.01
CA LEU A 14 -5.39 17.64 -2.39
C LEU A 14 -6.26 16.91 -3.42
N VAL A 15 -6.71 17.61 -4.49
CA VAL A 15 -7.44 16.97 -5.60
C VAL A 15 -6.59 15.87 -6.25
N VAL A 16 -5.31 16.14 -6.50
CA VAL A 16 -4.39 15.17 -7.13
C VAL A 16 -4.15 13.98 -6.21
N GLU A 17 -3.96 14.22 -4.93
CA GLU A 17 -3.77 13.19 -3.90
C GLU A 17 -5.01 12.29 -3.81
N ARG A 18 -6.20 12.89 -3.72
CA ARG A 18 -7.44 12.14 -3.67
C ARG A 18 -7.66 11.32 -4.95
N LEU A 19 -7.37 11.93 -6.11
CA LEU A 19 -7.49 11.25 -7.39
C LEU A 19 -6.54 10.06 -7.53
N ALA A 20 -5.32 10.17 -6.98
CA ALA A 20 -4.34 9.09 -6.96
C ALA A 20 -4.78 7.93 -6.06
N LEU A 21 -5.51 8.22 -4.97
CA LEU A 21 -5.99 7.23 -4.02
C LEU A 21 -7.26 6.52 -4.51
N ASP A 22 -8.25 7.31 -4.96
CA ASP A 22 -9.59 6.81 -5.22
C ASP A 22 -9.82 6.45 -6.69
N GLY A 23 -8.88 6.84 -7.58
CA GLY A 23 -8.99 6.61 -9.02
C GLY A 23 -10.09 7.45 -9.71
N PHE A 24 -10.98 8.06 -8.93
CA PHE A 24 -12.04 8.97 -9.40
C PHE A 24 -12.33 9.99 -8.30
N VAL A 25 -12.60 11.25 -8.67
CA VAL A 25 -13.11 12.27 -7.76
C VAL A 25 -14.43 12.83 -8.27
N SER A 26 -15.44 12.84 -7.40
CA SER A 26 -16.73 13.49 -7.63
C SER A 26 -16.64 14.98 -7.31
N VAL A 27 -17.24 15.83 -8.14
CA VAL A 27 -17.30 17.27 -7.87
C VAL A 27 -18.10 17.53 -6.59
N ALA A 28 -19.25 16.86 -6.41
CA ALA A 28 -20.12 17.07 -5.26
C ALA A 28 -19.46 16.68 -3.94
N ASP A 29 -18.87 15.49 -3.90
CA ASP A 29 -18.26 14.96 -2.66
C ASP A 29 -17.03 15.79 -2.27
N LEU A 30 -16.17 16.07 -3.24
CA LEU A 30 -14.92 16.78 -2.97
C LEU A 30 -15.15 18.29 -2.69
N SER A 31 -16.18 18.91 -3.29
CA SER A 31 -16.54 20.30 -2.96
C SER A 31 -17.06 20.43 -1.53
N ALA A 32 -17.85 19.45 -1.07
CA ALA A 32 -18.32 19.37 0.30
C ALA A 32 -17.16 19.13 1.30
N GLU A 33 -16.26 18.20 0.99
CA GLU A 33 -15.09 17.88 1.83
C GLU A 33 -14.15 19.09 1.98
N LEU A 34 -13.86 19.82 0.89
CA LEU A 34 -12.96 20.96 0.89
C LEU A 34 -13.63 22.28 1.28
N GLY A 35 -14.93 22.29 1.54
CA GLY A 35 -15.68 23.49 1.91
C GLY A 35 -15.68 24.57 0.83
N VAL A 36 -15.69 24.18 -0.45
CA VAL A 36 -15.70 25.10 -1.60
C VAL A 36 -16.94 24.88 -2.47
N THR A 37 -17.24 25.85 -3.36
CA THR A 37 -18.34 25.67 -4.32
C THR A 37 -17.95 24.71 -5.45
N ASP A 38 -18.93 24.03 -6.04
CA ASP A 38 -18.75 23.20 -7.23
C ASP A 38 -18.08 23.98 -8.38
N VAL A 39 -18.39 25.27 -8.52
CA VAL A 39 -17.79 26.13 -9.54
C VAL A 39 -16.29 26.27 -9.32
N THR A 40 -15.89 26.49 -8.07
CA THR A 40 -14.47 26.61 -7.69
C THR A 40 -13.74 25.30 -7.96
N LEU A 41 -14.32 24.17 -7.54
CA LEU A 41 -13.70 22.86 -7.76
C LEU A 41 -13.62 22.51 -9.24
N ARG A 42 -14.66 22.80 -10.04
CA ARG A 42 -14.62 22.60 -11.49
C ARG A 42 -13.50 23.40 -12.15
N ALA A 43 -13.28 24.66 -11.75
CA ALA A 43 -12.16 25.47 -12.25
C ALA A 43 -10.78 24.86 -11.90
N ASP A 44 -10.63 24.29 -10.71
CA ASP A 44 -9.41 23.59 -10.32
C ASP A 44 -9.20 22.30 -11.12
N LEU A 45 -10.25 21.50 -11.31
CA LEU A 45 -10.20 20.31 -12.16
C LEU A 45 -9.89 20.65 -13.62
N ASP A 46 -10.42 21.76 -14.15
CA ASP A 46 -10.12 22.22 -15.52
C ASP A 46 -8.66 22.69 -15.66
N ALA A 47 -8.10 23.34 -14.62
CA ALA A 47 -6.70 23.70 -14.61
C ALA A 47 -5.78 22.47 -14.59
N LEU A 48 -6.12 21.45 -13.79
CA LEU A 48 -5.39 20.18 -13.72
C LEU A 48 -5.54 19.36 -15.02
N ALA A 49 -6.70 19.42 -15.68
CA ALA A 49 -6.91 18.78 -16.98
C ALA A 49 -6.06 19.42 -18.07
N ARG A 50 -5.97 20.76 -18.12
CA ARG A 50 -5.07 21.47 -19.04
C ARG A 50 -3.60 21.18 -18.78
N ALA A 51 -3.24 20.92 -17.54
CA ALA A 51 -1.88 20.49 -17.16
C ALA A 51 -1.62 19.00 -17.44
N GLY A 52 -2.59 18.27 -18.01
CA GLY A 52 -2.44 16.84 -18.33
C GLY A 52 -2.41 15.90 -17.11
N VAL A 53 -2.79 16.40 -15.92
CA VAL A 53 -2.76 15.64 -14.66
C VAL A 53 -3.97 14.71 -14.55
N LEU A 54 -5.12 15.14 -15.05
CA LEU A 54 -6.38 14.40 -15.00
C LEU A 54 -7.19 14.55 -16.28
N ARG A 55 -8.22 13.70 -16.45
CA ARG A 55 -9.21 13.77 -17.51
C ARG A 55 -10.59 14.04 -16.90
N ARG A 56 -11.28 15.06 -17.42
CA ARG A 56 -12.65 15.36 -17.00
C ARG A 56 -13.61 14.29 -17.50
N VAL A 57 -14.54 13.91 -16.65
CA VAL A 57 -15.70 13.07 -16.95
C VAL A 57 -16.97 13.71 -16.40
N HIS A 58 -18.14 13.17 -16.73
CA HIS A 58 -19.40 13.68 -16.21
C HIS A 58 -19.44 13.58 -14.68
N GLY A 59 -19.65 14.70 -14.01
CA GLY A 59 -19.72 14.77 -12.53
C GLY A 59 -18.39 14.74 -11.79
N GLY A 60 -17.21 14.59 -12.49
CA GLY A 60 -15.95 14.47 -11.79
C GLY A 60 -14.72 14.46 -12.68
N ALA A 61 -13.69 13.75 -12.21
CA ALA A 61 -12.44 13.53 -12.94
C ALA A 61 -11.84 12.16 -12.68
N LEU A 62 -11.13 11.65 -13.66
CA LEU A 62 -10.28 10.44 -13.62
C LEU A 62 -8.83 10.85 -13.83
N PRO A 63 -7.83 10.07 -13.40
CA PRO A 63 -6.44 10.27 -13.77
C PRO A 63 -6.30 10.37 -15.30
N ALA A 64 -5.43 11.22 -15.81
CA ALA A 64 -5.13 11.20 -17.24
C ALA A 64 -4.50 9.84 -17.60
N VAL A 65 -4.75 9.35 -18.81
CA VAL A 65 -4.16 8.08 -19.27
C VAL A 65 -2.64 8.23 -19.23
N GLY A 66 -1.97 7.42 -18.40
CA GLY A 66 -0.53 7.51 -18.13
C GLY A 66 -0.15 8.40 -16.94
N SER A 67 -1.08 9.06 -16.24
CA SER A 67 -0.82 9.92 -15.09
C SER A 67 -1.42 9.40 -13.77
N VAL A 68 -1.46 8.09 -13.54
CA VAL A 68 -1.61 7.58 -12.16
C VAL A 68 -0.32 7.96 -11.44
N ARG A 69 -0.26 9.20 -10.90
CA ARG A 69 0.81 9.56 -9.99
C ARG A 69 0.58 8.76 -8.74
N GLU A 70 1.45 7.82 -8.53
CA GLU A 70 1.61 7.13 -7.26
C GLU A 70 1.74 8.17 -6.15
N ALA A 71 0.89 8.09 -5.12
CA ALA A 71 1.02 8.96 -3.94
C ALA A 71 2.28 8.58 -3.16
N SER A 72 2.91 9.54 -2.47
CA SER A 72 4.08 9.24 -1.66
C SER A 72 3.72 8.33 -0.49
N VAL A 73 4.71 7.59 0.03
CA VAL A 73 4.51 6.70 1.17
C VAL A 73 4.05 7.47 2.41
N GLU A 74 4.53 8.72 2.61
CA GLU A 74 4.13 9.58 3.71
C GLU A 74 2.64 9.94 3.61
N THR A 75 2.20 10.44 2.44
CA THR A 75 0.80 10.77 2.20
C THR A 75 -0.11 9.56 2.43
N THR A 76 0.31 8.39 1.92
CA THR A 76 -0.47 7.17 2.12
C THR A 76 -0.41 6.65 3.55
N ALA A 77 0.67 6.91 4.32
CA ALA A 77 0.78 6.48 5.71
C ALA A 77 -0.18 7.21 6.64
N GLU A 78 -0.44 8.51 6.38
CA GLU A 78 -1.39 9.32 7.16
C GLU A 78 -2.84 8.89 6.92
N LEU A 79 -3.14 8.43 5.70
CA LEU A 79 -4.46 7.96 5.35
C LEU A 79 -4.74 6.61 6.00
N ASP A 80 -5.90 6.50 6.66
CA ASP A 80 -6.31 5.28 7.35
C ASP A 80 -5.26 4.72 8.33
N ALA A 81 -4.47 5.60 8.98
CA ALA A 81 -3.35 5.24 9.84
C ALA A 81 -3.75 4.21 10.92
N GLU A 82 -4.92 4.36 11.54
CA GLU A 82 -5.39 3.44 12.58
C GLU A 82 -5.73 2.05 12.02
N ARG A 83 -6.30 1.98 10.80
CA ARG A 83 -6.53 0.69 10.13
C ARG A 83 -5.21 -0.03 9.83
N LYS A 84 -4.22 0.71 9.30
CA LYS A 84 -2.90 0.16 9.00
C LYS A 84 -2.16 -0.30 10.25
N LYS A 85 -2.26 0.44 11.36
CA LYS A 85 -1.70 0.01 12.65
C LYS A 85 -2.30 -1.32 13.12
N ARG A 86 -3.63 -1.48 13.00
CA ARG A 86 -4.30 -2.74 13.34
C ARG A 86 -3.83 -3.89 12.44
N ILE A 87 -3.79 -3.68 11.12
CA ILE A 87 -3.23 -4.66 10.18
C ILE A 87 -1.78 -4.98 10.56
N GLY A 88 -0.98 -3.96 10.85
CA GLY A 88 0.43 -4.13 11.25
C GLY A 88 0.59 -5.02 12.47
N ARG A 89 -0.21 -4.80 13.54
CA ARG A 89 -0.18 -5.64 14.74
C ARG A 89 -0.55 -7.09 14.46
N GLN A 90 -1.62 -7.33 13.69
CA GLN A 90 -2.07 -8.68 13.34
C GLN A 90 -1.07 -9.40 12.44
N ALA A 91 -0.46 -8.70 11.47
CA ALA A 91 0.56 -9.29 10.62
C ALA A 91 1.85 -9.58 11.39
N ALA A 92 2.30 -8.67 12.27
CA ALA A 92 3.46 -8.91 13.13
C ALA A 92 3.25 -10.07 14.11
N ALA A 93 2.02 -10.37 14.52
CA ALA A 93 1.70 -11.52 15.37
C ALA A 93 1.89 -12.87 14.66
N LEU A 94 2.00 -12.89 13.33
CA LEU A 94 2.27 -14.10 12.53
C LEU A 94 3.76 -14.45 12.46
N VAL A 95 4.63 -13.56 12.93
CA VAL A 95 6.10 -13.77 12.99
C VAL A 95 6.47 -14.43 14.29
N ALA A 96 7.28 -15.47 14.20
CA ALA A 96 7.83 -16.23 15.32
C ALA A 96 9.33 -15.98 15.49
N ASP A 97 9.88 -16.37 16.65
CA ASP A 97 11.32 -16.37 16.90
C ASP A 97 12.05 -17.20 15.86
N GLY A 98 13.17 -16.69 15.38
CA GLY A 98 14.02 -17.34 14.40
C GLY A 98 13.50 -17.28 12.96
N ASP A 99 12.31 -16.70 12.71
CA ASP A 99 11.78 -16.57 11.34
C ASP A 99 12.70 -15.68 10.47
N SER A 100 12.87 -16.08 9.24
CA SER A 100 13.35 -15.22 8.16
C SER A 100 12.15 -14.65 7.40
N ILE A 101 12.10 -13.32 7.22
CA ILE A 101 10.95 -12.67 6.60
C ILE A 101 11.36 -11.72 5.47
N LEU A 102 10.58 -11.72 4.40
CA LEU A 102 10.56 -10.66 3.39
C LEU A 102 9.46 -9.66 3.74
N LEU A 103 9.84 -8.43 4.00
CA LEU A 103 8.90 -7.34 4.28
C LEU A 103 8.93 -6.34 3.13
N ASP A 104 7.83 -6.29 2.40
CA ASP A 104 7.63 -5.44 1.23
C ASP A 104 7.53 -3.95 1.63
N VAL A 105 7.71 -3.07 0.65
CA VAL A 105 7.56 -1.61 0.79
C VAL A 105 6.09 -1.19 0.76
N GLY A 106 5.78 -0.11 1.45
CA GLY A 106 4.46 0.54 1.44
C GLY A 106 4.01 1.00 2.82
N SER A 107 2.96 1.81 2.88
CA SER A 107 2.49 2.39 4.15
C SER A 107 1.90 1.35 5.11
N THR A 108 1.26 0.29 4.60
CA THR A 108 0.72 -0.79 5.43
C THR A 108 1.85 -1.68 5.97
N THR A 109 2.83 -2.00 5.14
CA THR A 109 4.03 -2.77 5.56
C THR A 109 4.94 -1.95 6.48
N LEU A 110 4.96 -0.61 6.36
CA LEU A 110 5.60 0.26 7.35
C LEU A 110 4.93 0.14 8.73
N ALA A 111 3.61 0.02 8.78
CA ALA A 111 2.91 -0.23 10.04
C ALA A 111 3.24 -1.63 10.62
N VAL A 112 3.50 -2.64 9.76
CA VAL A 112 4.04 -3.94 10.20
C VAL A 112 5.43 -3.78 10.81
N ALA A 113 6.33 -3.01 10.17
CA ALA A 113 7.67 -2.74 10.70
C ALA A 113 7.61 -2.12 12.10
N HIS A 114 6.77 -1.09 12.29
CA HIS A 114 6.57 -0.49 13.62
C HIS A 114 6.01 -1.49 14.64
N ALA A 115 5.10 -2.36 14.23
CA ALA A 115 4.56 -3.40 15.10
C ALA A 115 5.62 -4.45 15.48
N LEU A 116 6.53 -4.84 14.57
CA LEU A 116 7.67 -5.72 14.86
C LEU A 116 8.65 -5.10 15.86
N VAL A 117 8.90 -3.79 15.76
CA VAL A 117 9.71 -3.06 16.74
C VAL A 117 9.09 -3.15 18.14
N ALA A 118 7.76 -3.00 18.22
CA ALA A 118 7.01 -3.09 19.48
C ALA A 118 6.94 -4.51 20.08
N ARG A 119 7.19 -5.57 19.28
CA ARG A 119 7.26 -6.98 19.70
C ARG A 119 8.60 -7.27 20.39
N GLY A 120 8.75 -6.82 21.66
CA GLY A 120 9.96 -7.04 22.46
C GLY A 120 10.30 -8.50 22.78
N ASP A 121 9.36 -9.40 22.54
CA ASP A 121 9.46 -10.85 22.73
C ASP A 121 10.18 -11.57 21.56
N LEU A 122 10.24 -10.96 20.37
CA LEU A 122 10.89 -11.59 19.21
C LEU A 122 12.42 -11.52 19.31
N THR A 123 13.07 -12.63 19.00
CA THR A 123 14.53 -12.78 18.95
C THR A 123 14.96 -13.54 17.68
N ASP A 124 16.18 -13.28 17.22
CA ASP A 124 16.83 -13.98 16.10
C ASP A 124 16.05 -13.93 14.77
N VAL A 125 15.17 -12.95 14.60
CA VAL A 125 14.41 -12.76 13.35
C VAL A 125 15.26 -12.00 12.33
N VAL A 126 15.31 -12.52 11.10
CA VAL A 126 15.94 -11.86 9.96
C VAL A 126 14.89 -11.19 9.10
N VAL A 127 14.95 -9.86 8.93
CA VAL A 127 14.04 -9.09 8.08
C VAL A 127 14.80 -8.61 6.85
N ILE A 128 14.41 -9.11 5.69
CA ILE A 128 14.92 -8.67 4.39
C ILE A 128 13.87 -7.75 3.77
N THR A 129 14.25 -6.55 3.35
CA THR A 129 13.33 -5.58 2.76
C THR A 129 13.95 -4.83 1.59
N ASN A 130 13.11 -4.42 0.64
CA ASN A 130 13.46 -3.48 -0.41
C ASN A 130 13.00 -2.04 -0.09
N GLY A 131 12.50 -1.79 1.12
CA GLY A 131 11.99 -0.50 1.56
C GLY A 131 12.98 0.25 2.44
N LEU A 132 13.48 1.41 1.98
CA LEU A 132 14.38 2.24 2.78
C LEU A 132 13.73 2.71 4.08
N SER A 133 12.49 3.22 4.03
CA SER A 133 11.73 3.62 5.22
C SER A 133 11.44 2.43 6.16
N ILE A 134 11.25 1.24 5.62
CA ILE A 134 11.06 0.01 6.39
C ILE A 134 12.33 -0.32 7.18
N ALA A 135 13.50 -0.32 6.51
CA ALA A 135 14.77 -0.59 7.16
C ALA A 135 15.07 0.41 8.29
N LEU A 136 14.85 1.71 8.04
CA LEU A 136 15.02 2.76 9.05
C LEU A 136 14.05 2.58 10.23
N ALA A 137 12.79 2.21 9.97
CA ALA A 137 11.81 1.98 11.02
C ALA A 137 12.17 0.79 11.92
N LEU A 138 12.89 -0.22 11.37
CA LEU A 138 13.33 -1.40 12.11
C LEU A 138 14.63 -1.18 12.89
N GLU A 139 15.40 -0.13 12.62
CA GLU A 139 16.69 0.15 13.27
C GLU A 139 16.63 0.07 14.81
N PRO A 140 15.59 0.59 15.52
CA PRO A 140 15.51 0.51 16.97
C PRO A 140 15.42 -0.92 17.54
N ALA A 141 15.11 -1.91 16.69
CA ALA A 141 15.02 -3.32 17.11
C ALA A 141 16.33 -4.11 16.95
N ILE A 142 17.39 -3.51 16.41
CA ILE A 142 18.72 -4.12 16.32
C ILE A 142 19.39 -4.10 17.72
N PRO A 143 20.05 -5.19 18.18
CA PRO A 143 20.40 -6.41 17.43
C PRO A 143 19.36 -7.54 17.53
N ARG A 144 18.22 -7.32 18.16
CA ARG A 144 17.17 -8.34 18.34
C ARG A 144 16.63 -8.83 16.99
N LEU A 145 16.51 -7.92 16.03
CA LEU A 145 16.23 -8.24 14.63
C LEU A 145 17.48 -7.97 13.80
N THR A 146 17.79 -8.86 12.87
CA THR A 146 18.76 -8.60 11.81
C THR A 146 18.03 -7.99 10.63
N VAL A 147 18.44 -6.81 10.19
CA VAL A 147 17.81 -6.09 9.08
C VAL A 147 18.72 -6.08 7.85
N VAL A 148 18.24 -6.62 6.73
CA VAL A 148 18.94 -6.67 5.46
C VAL A 148 18.20 -5.83 4.43
N LEU A 149 18.87 -4.85 3.84
CA LEU A 149 18.35 -4.05 2.74
C LEU A 149 18.86 -4.62 1.42
N THR A 150 17.96 -4.93 0.48
CA THR A 150 18.30 -5.64 -0.77
C THR A 150 19.25 -4.86 -1.70
N GLY A 151 19.37 -3.53 -1.53
CA GLY A 151 19.96 -2.69 -2.56
C GLY A 151 19.03 -2.49 -3.75
N GLY A 152 19.48 -1.76 -4.77
CA GLY A 152 18.69 -1.50 -5.98
C GLY A 152 18.60 -0.03 -6.36
N THR A 153 17.80 0.27 -7.38
CA THR A 153 17.52 1.64 -7.82
C THR A 153 16.43 2.25 -6.93
N LEU A 154 16.74 3.38 -6.29
CA LEU A 154 15.80 4.06 -5.41
C LEU A 154 14.68 4.76 -6.20
N ARG A 155 13.44 4.47 -5.83
CA ARG A 155 12.23 5.22 -6.23
C ARG A 155 11.80 6.14 -5.08
N PRO A 156 11.90 7.47 -5.27
CA PRO A 156 11.73 8.42 -4.16
C PRO A 156 10.34 8.41 -3.52
N LEU A 157 9.26 8.27 -4.33
CA LEU A 157 7.88 8.38 -3.82
C LEU A 157 7.49 7.30 -2.82
N GLN A 158 8.02 6.08 -2.98
CA GLN A 158 7.70 4.95 -2.10
C GLN A 158 8.87 4.56 -1.21
N HIS A 159 10.03 5.26 -1.34
CA HIS A 159 11.28 4.85 -0.72
C HIS A 159 11.60 3.38 -1.00
N SER A 160 11.21 2.92 -2.21
CA SER A 160 11.40 1.54 -2.64
C SER A 160 12.66 1.37 -3.48
N LEU A 161 13.33 0.26 -3.26
CA LEU A 161 14.42 -0.20 -4.11
C LEU A 161 13.87 -1.21 -5.12
N VAL A 162 14.25 -1.04 -6.39
CA VAL A 162 13.82 -1.90 -7.50
C VAL A 162 15.02 -2.37 -8.32
N ASN A 163 14.77 -3.28 -9.26
CA ASN A 163 15.78 -3.92 -10.09
C ASN A 163 16.85 -2.93 -10.67
N PRO A 164 18.07 -3.44 -11.01
CA PRO A 164 18.41 -4.86 -11.15
C PRO A 164 18.83 -5.58 -9.87
N LEU A 165 19.49 -4.93 -8.91
CA LEU A 165 20.11 -5.59 -7.75
C LEU A 165 19.13 -6.31 -6.82
N VAL A 166 17.88 -5.86 -6.74
CA VAL A 166 16.86 -6.56 -5.94
C VAL A 166 16.64 -7.99 -6.43
N SER A 167 16.59 -8.19 -7.75
CA SER A 167 16.43 -9.53 -8.32
C SER A 167 17.57 -10.47 -7.94
N ASP A 168 18.80 -9.98 -8.01
CA ASP A 168 19.98 -10.77 -7.64
C ASP A 168 19.95 -11.13 -6.14
N ALA A 169 19.57 -10.18 -5.28
CA ALA A 169 19.43 -10.41 -3.84
C ALA A 169 18.34 -11.44 -3.52
N LEU A 170 17.20 -11.38 -4.19
CA LEU A 170 16.08 -12.29 -3.94
C LEU A 170 16.30 -13.68 -4.54
N ALA A 171 17.06 -13.80 -5.64
CA ALA A 171 17.37 -15.08 -6.26
C ALA A 171 18.23 -15.98 -5.36
N GLY A 172 18.98 -15.38 -4.42
CA GLY A 172 19.87 -16.11 -3.51
C GLY A 172 19.26 -16.48 -2.15
N VAL A 173 17.97 -16.19 -1.92
CA VAL A 173 17.34 -16.40 -0.62
C VAL A 173 16.05 -17.20 -0.74
N HIS A 174 15.71 -17.94 0.33
CA HIS A 174 14.40 -18.50 0.57
C HIS A 174 14.04 -18.26 2.02
N VAL A 175 12.87 -17.65 2.27
CA VAL A 175 12.46 -17.23 3.61
C VAL A 175 11.22 -17.97 4.08
N ASP A 176 10.99 -17.95 5.40
CA ASP A 176 9.83 -18.58 6.02
C ASP A 176 8.54 -17.83 5.70
N LEU A 177 8.58 -16.50 5.61
CA LEU A 177 7.39 -15.65 5.48
C LEU A 177 7.64 -14.43 4.58
N ALA A 178 6.75 -14.16 3.63
CA ALA A 178 6.66 -12.88 2.96
C ALA A 178 5.39 -12.13 3.37
N ILE A 179 5.55 -10.85 3.74
CA ILE A 179 4.45 -9.93 4.06
C ILE A 179 4.40 -8.87 2.96
N ILE A 180 3.36 -8.93 2.14
CA ILE A 180 3.25 -8.20 0.88
C ILE A 180 2.08 -7.22 0.96
N GLY A 181 2.30 -5.97 0.55
CA GLY A 181 1.27 -4.97 0.33
C GLY A 181 0.81 -4.92 -1.12
N CYS A 182 -0.32 -4.25 -1.37
CA CYS A 182 -0.80 -4.00 -2.72
C CYS A 182 -1.49 -2.63 -2.85
N THR A 183 -1.75 -2.20 -4.07
CA THR A 183 -2.55 -1.00 -4.35
C THR A 183 -3.96 -1.31 -4.81
N GLY A 184 -4.25 -2.55 -5.20
CA GLY A 184 -5.59 -2.99 -5.58
C GLY A 184 -5.75 -4.50 -5.56
N ILE A 185 -7.00 -4.93 -5.30
CA ILE A 185 -7.50 -6.30 -5.43
C ILE A 185 -8.76 -6.19 -6.27
N ASP A 186 -8.74 -6.76 -7.49
CA ASP A 186 -9.90 -6.66 -8.37
C ASP A 186 -10.98 -7.70 -8.03
N ASP A 187 -12.08 -7.64 -8.76
CA ASP A 187 -13.26 -8.47 -8.53
C ASP A 187 -13.03 -9.94 -8.85
N ASP A 188 -11.99 -10.25 -9.62
CA ASP A 188 -11.56 -11.61 -9.95
C ASP A 188 -10.53 -12.14 -8.93
N GLY A 189 -10.17 -11.37 -7.89
CA GLY A 189 -9.17 -11.75 -6.89
C GLY A 189 -7.72 -11.52 -7.34
N ARG A 190 -7.48 -10.71 -8.38
CA ARG A 190 -6.11 -10.36 -8.77
C ARG A 190 -5.56 -9.27 -7.90
N VAL A 191 -4.41 -9.53 -7.30
CA VAL A 191 -3.66 -8.57 -6.50
C VAL A 191 -2.78 -7.75 -7.44
N THR A 192 -2.94 -6.42 -7.42
CA THR A 192 -2.32 -5.53 -8.40
C THR A 192 -1.57 -4.37 -7.74
N ASN A 193 -0.59 -3.82 -8.49
CA ASN A 193 0.18 -2.65 -8.09
C ASN A 193 0.17 -1.59 -9.20
N VAL A 194 0.20 -0.31 -8.82
CA VAL A 194 0.28 0.81 -9.79
C VAL A 194 1.59 0.72 -10.58
N ASN A 195 2.67 0.39 -9.92
CA ASN A 195 4.02 0.43 -10.46
C ASN A 195 4.51 -0.96 -10.88
N LEU A 196 4.92 -1.09 -12.15
CA LEU A 196 5.41 -2.35 -12.71
C LEU A 196 6.72 -2.86 -12.08
N PRO A 197 7.77 -2.04 -11.91
CA PRO A 197 8.98 -2.46 -11.22
C PRO A 197 8.73 -3.00 -9.81
N GLU A 198 7.84 -2.39 -9.02
CA GLU A 198 7.48 -2.91 -7.69
C GLU A 198 6.65 -4.18 -7.77
N ALA A 199 5.70 -4.28 -8.71
CA ALA A 199 4.94 -5.51 -8.92
C ALA A 199 5.87 -6.70 -9.22
N GLU A 200 6.96 -6.46 -9.98
CA GLU A 200 7.97 -7.48 -10.26
C GLU A 200 8.71 -7.92 -8.99
N VAL A 201 9.16 -6.98 -8.17
CA VAL A 201 9.81 -7.28 -6.88
C VAL A 201 8.89 -8.09 -5.97
N LYS A 202 7.61 -7.70 -5.87
CA LYS A 202 6.61 -8.44 -5.07
C LYS A 202 6.42 -9.88 -5.56
N ARG A 203 6.38 -10.12 -6.89
CA ARG A 203 6.34 -11.49 -7.44
C ARG A 203 7.56 -12.31 -7.02
N GLN A 204 8.74 -11.70 -7.06
CA GLN A 204 9.98 -12.37 -6.65
C GLN A 204 9.98 -12.69 -5.16
N MET A 205 9.49 -11.77 -4.31
CA MET A 205 9.31 -12.02 -2.86
C MET A 205 8.34 -13.18 -2.59
N ILE A 206 7.22 -13.24 -3.33
CA ILE A 206 6.26 -14.35 -3.26
C ILE A 206 6.93 -15.68 -3.63
N ALA A 207 7.72 -15.69 -4.70
CA ALA A 207 8.40 -16.90 -5.16
C ALA A 207 9.53 -17.37 -4.20
N ALA A 208 10.16 -16.43 -3.49
CA ALA A 208 11.26 -16.67 -2.55
C ALA A 208 10.78 -17.00 -1.12
N SER A 209 9.50 -17.32 -0.90
CA SER A 209 8.94 -17.51 0.43
C SER A 209 8.09 -18.76 0.56
N SER A 210 8.14 -19.40 1.74
CA SER A 210 7.32 -20.56 2.08
C SER A 210 5.87 -20.18 2.39
N ARG A 211 5.66 -19.20 3.27
CA ARG A 211 4.35 -18.65 3.65
C ARG A 211 4.19 -17.23 3.11
N ARG A 212 2.98 -16.85 2.71
CA ARG A 212 2.70 -15.56 2.10
C ARG A 212 1.49 -14.91 2.73
N VAL A 213 1.66 -13.70 3.23
CA VAL A 213 0.64 -12.88 3.86
C VAL A 213 0.41 -11.61 3.04
N LEU A 214 -0.81 -11.39 2.63
CA LEU A 214 -1.25 -10.13 2.05
C LEU A 214 -1.70 -9.20 3.16
N VAL A 215 -1.23 -7.95 3.15
CA VAL A 215 -1.67 -6.89 4.07
C VAL A 215 -2.30 -5.75 3.26
N ALA A 216 -3.62 -5.63 3.35
CA ALA A 216 -4.36 -4.63 2.58
C ALA A 216 -5.66 -4.24 3.28
N ASP A 217 -5.95 -2.95 3.38
CA ASP A 217 -7.22 -2.47 3.87
C ASP A 217 -8.36 -2.66 2.83
N ALA A 218 -9.61 -2.63 3.29
CA ALA A 218 -10.79 -2.86 2.45
C ALA A 218 -10.94 -1.86 1.30
N SER A 219 -10.30 -0.67 1.39
CA SER A 219 -10.34 0.34 0.32
C SER A 219 -9.62 -0.11 -0.97
N LYS A 220 -8.86 -1.20 -0.91
CA LYS A 220 -8.15 -1.77 -2.07
C LYS A 220 -9.02 -2.70 -2.92
N ILE A 221 -10.15 -3.15 -2.40
CA ILE A 221 -11.08 -4.04 -3.09
C ILE A 221 -11.78 -3.31 -4.25
N GLY A 222 -11.98 -4.02 -5.36
CA GLY A 222 -12.57 -3.48 -6.59
C GLY A 222 -11.62 -2.59 -7.40
N ARG A 223 -10.34 -2.49 -7.00
CA ARG A 223 -9.33 -1.70 -7.72
C ARG A 223 -8.41 -2.60 -8.53
N ARG A 224 -8.21 -2.23 -9.79
CA ARG A 224 -7.30 -2.93 -10.70
C ARG A 224 -6.27 -1.96 -11.26
N HIS A 225 -5.00 -2.32 -11.12
CA HIS A 225 -3.87 -1.55 -11.62
C HIS A 225 -3.06 -2.36 -12.64
N LEU A 226 -2.10 -1.69 -13.31
CA LEU A 226 -1.35 -2.24 -14.43
C LEU A 226 -0.47 -3.42 -14.05
N GLY A 227 0.17 -3.37 -12.87
CA GLY A 227 1.13 -4.38 -12.43
C GLY A 227 0.43 -5.53 -11.72
N LEU A 228 0.37 -6.72 -12.31
CA LEU A 228 -0.07 -7.92 -11.62
C LEU A 228 1.00 -8.36 -10.62
N VAL A 229 0.60 -8.55 -9.37
CA VAL A 229 1.45 -9.11 -8.30
C VAL A 229 1.24 -10.62 -8.19
N GLY A 230 -0.01 -11.07 -8.25
CA GLY A 230 -0.40 -12.47 -8.19
C GLY A 230 -1.91 -12.60 -8.04
N GLU A 231 -2.39 -13.82 -7.97
CA GLU A 231 -3.76 -14.14 -7.59
C GLU A 231 -3.87 -14.15 -6.05
N LEU A 232 -5.04 -13.85 -5.49
CA LEU A 232 -5.26 -13.90 -4.05
C LEU A 232 -4.99 -15.30 -3.46
N SER A 233 -5.24 -16.35 -4.25
CA SER A 233 -4.90 -17.74 -3.93
C SER A 233 -3.41 -18.02 -3.73
N ALA A 234 -2.52 -17.13 -4.18
CA ALA A 234 -1.09 -17.23 -3.89
C ALA A 234 -0.76 -16.91 -2.42
N PHE A 235 -1.69 -16.33 -1.66
CA PHE A 235 -1.52 -15.93 -0.27
C PHE A 235 -2.28 -16.87 0.65
N GLU A 236 -1.62 -17.40 1.67
CA GLU A 236 -2.25 -18.25 2.69
C GLU A 236 -3.16 -17.44 3.61
N THR A 237 -2.79 -16.18 3.85
CA THR A 237 -3.51 -15.29 4.75
C THR A 237 -3.62 -13.90 4.15
N TRP A 238 -4.78 -13.31 4.27
CA TRP A 238 -5.02 -11.89 4.03
C TRP A 238 -5.42 -11.21 5.33
N VAL A 239 -4.61 -10.28 5.82
CA VAL A 239 -4.91 -9.43 6.97
C VAL A 239 -5.56 -8.16 6.46
N VAL A 240 -6.81 -7.93 6.83
CA VAL A 240 -7.63 -6.81 6.38
C VAL A 240 -8.16 -6.01 7.57
N ALA A 241 -8.33 -4.70 7.41
CA ALA A 241 -9.08 -3.84 8.32
C ALA A 241 -9.93 -2.84 7.54
N GLY A 242 -10.99 -2.38 8.17
CA GLY A 242 -12.01 -1.55 7.56
C GLY A 242 -13.36 -2.21 7.71
N GLU A 243 -14.42 -1.61 7.18
CA GLU A 243 -15.64 -2.37 7.03
C GLU A 243 -15.27 -3.56 6.13
N ALA A 244 -14.99 -4.70 6.79
CA ALA A 244 -14.79 -5.97 6.12
C ALA A 244 -16.11 -6.31 5.46
N ASP A 245 -16.26 -5.75 4.28
CA ASP A 245 -17.39 -5.93 3.41
C ASP A 245 -17.56 -7.43 3.20
N ALA A 246 -18.76 -7.92 3.11
CA ALA A 246 -19.06 -9.29 2.72
C ALA A 246 -18.18 -9.73 1.54
N ARG A 247 -17.77 -8.77 0.70
CA ARG A 247 -16.90 -8.92 -0.46
C ARG A 247 -15.47 -9.37 -0.13
N ALA A 248 -14.86 -8.91 0.96
CA ALA A 248 -13.54 -9.42 1.38
C ALA A 248 -13.64 -10.91 1.74
N GLY A 249 -14.71 -11.29 2.46
CA GLY A 249 -15.00 -12.67 2.81
C GLY A 249 -15.25 -13.55 1.60
N GLU A 250 -16.04 -13.07 0.62
CA GLU A 250 -16.33 -13.79 -0.62
C GLU A 250 -15.07 -14.02 -1.47
N LEU A 251 -14.24 -12.98 -1.66
CA LEU A 251 -12.98 -13.09 -2.40
C LEU A 251 -12.00 -14.05 -1.72
N ALA A 252 -11.84 -13.94 -0.40
CA ALA A 252 -10.96 -14.80 0.37
C ALA A 252 -11.43 -16.28 0.32
N ALA A 253 -12.73 -16.52 0.47
CA ALA A 253 -13.31 -17.86 0.38
C ALA A 253 -13.14 -18.47 -1.01
N ALA A 254 -13.40 -17.70 -2.07
CA ALA A 254 -13.22 -18.13 -3.46
C ALA A 254 -11.75 -18.48 -3.78
N ALA A 255 -10.80 -17.75 -3.18
CA ALA A 255 -9.36 -17.97 -3.35
C ALA A 255 -8.79 -19.07 -2.43
N GLY A 256 -9.53 -19.54 -1.43
CA GLY A 256 -9.01 -20.42 -0.40
C GLY A 256 -8.03 -19.76 0.56
N THR A 257 -8.05 -18.44 0.65
CA THR A 257 -7.19 -17.60 1.48
C THR A 257 -7.82 -17.38 2.86
N ARG A 258 -7.07 -17.58 3.94
CA ARG A 258 -7.56 -17.28 5.29
C ARG A 258 -7.67 -15.76 5.49
N LEU A 259 -8.88 -15.28 5.75
CA LEU A 259 -9.11 -13.88 6.10
C LEU A 259 -8.89 -13.67 7.61
N VAL A 260 -8.06 -12.68 7.95
CA VAL A 260 -7.87 -12.21 9.33
C VAL A 260 -8.37 -10.76 9.40
N ASP A 261 -9.52 -10.59 10.07
CA ASP A 261 -10.09 -9.26 10.28
C ASP A 261 -9.41 -8.56 11.46
N ALA A 262 -8.72 -7.48 11.17
CA ALA A 262 -8.06 -6.62 12.16
C ALA A 262 -8.94 -5.45 12.63
N SER A 263 -10.22 -5.40 12.29
CA SER A 263 -11.10 -4.26 12.61
C SER A 263 -11.40 -4.13 14.11
N GLY A 264 -11.37 -5.26 14.83
CA GLY A 264 -11.63 -5.33 16.28
C GLY A 264 -10.38 -5.38 17.17
N ALA A 265 -9.15 -5.18 16.62
CA ALA A 265 -7.89 -5.38 17.34
C ALA A 265 -7.23 -4.06 17.75
#